data_b090b5d790f11d37e10c7913710be2a6
#
_entry.id   b090b5d790f11d37e10c7913710be2a6
#
_cell.length_a   1.000
_cell.length_b   1.000
_cell.length_c   1.000
_cell.angle_alpha   90.00
_cell.angle_beta   90.00
_cell.angle_gamma   90.00
#
_symmetry.space_group_name_H-M   'P 1'
#
loop_
_entity.id
_entity.type
_entity.pdbx_description
1 polymer ?
#
loop_
_entity_poly.entity_id
_entity_poly.type
_entity_poly.pdbx_seq_one_letter_code
_entity_poly.pdbx_strand_id
1 'polypeptide(L)'
;MLQLSLILESFEIKNKLHFEPISQDETFNLIDKYGFTILDGIDRLKEIPDFYTTNHYKIMVGDVFAGIIGFNNYYDTWKDDPYMAPEPGLGKHSLWIQMLEIRKEAREKIGSPLAIIKGVFDYLCDYCKENGFKSILCGAKTERIATMYRHIGFIGKKDSMFYLIK
;
A
#
# COMPACT_ATOMS: atom_id res chain seq x y z
N MET A 1 20.06 8.92 -3.88
CA MET A 1 20.04 9.22 -2.43
C MET A 1 18.87 10.12 -2.10
N LEU A 2 18.12 9.81 -1.06
CA LEU A 2 17.03 10.67 -0.61
C LEU A 2 17.58 11.93 0.08
N GLN A 3 16.96 13.06 -0.18
CA GLN A 3 17.32 14.30 0.48
C GLN A 3 16.98 14.25 1.98
N LEU A 4 17.79 14.88 2.81
CA LEU A 4 17.56 14.90 4.26
C LEU A 4 16.18 15.48 4.64
N SER A 5 15.74 16.52 3.96
CA SER A 5 14.41 17.11 4.16
C SER A 5 13.28 16.10 3.96
N LEU A 6 13.38 15.26 2.93
CA LEU A 6 12.40 14.21 2.66
C LEU A 6 12.40 13.14 3.76
N ILE A 7 13.58 12.75 4.24
CA ILE A 7 13.72 11.77 5.32
C ILE A 7 13.07 12.30 6.61
N LEU A 8 13.33 13.54 6.97
CA LEU A 8 12.75 14.18 8.15
C LEU A 8 11.23 14.33 8.04
N GLU A 9 10.74 14.80 6.89
CA GLU A 9 9.31 14.97 6.61
C GLU A 9 8.57 13.61 6.70
N SER A 10 9.10 12.58 6.06
CA SER A 10 8.51 11.24 6.11
C SER A 10 8.53 10.62 7.51
N PHE A 11 9.55 10.90 8.30
CA PHE A 11 9.64 10.47 9.69
C PHE A 11 8.57 11.11 10.57
N GLU A 12 8.34 12.41 10.42
CA GLU A 12 7.26 13.12 11.13
C GLU A 12 5.87 12.57 10.74
N ILE A 13 5.66 12.30 9.46
CA ILE A 13 4.42 11.69 8.97
C ILE A 13 4.23 10.31 9.60
N LYS A 14 5.26 9.45 9.55
CA LYS A 14 5.22 8.12 10.14
C LYS A 14 4.84 8.14 11.63
N ASN A 15 5.38 9.07 12.39
CA ASN A 15 5.11 9.17 13.83
C ASN A 15 3.66 9.50 14.17
N LYS A 16 2.93 10.13 13.26
CA LYS A 16 1.51 10.49 13.41
C LYS A 16 0.58 9.54 12.68
N LEU A 17 1.13 8.56 11.95
CA LEU A 17 0.39 7.69 11.08
C LEU A 17 -0.20 6.52 11.86
N HIS A 18 -1.46 6.21 11.57
CA HIS A 18 -2.10 4.98 12.03
C HIS A 18 -3.11 4.49 11.00
N PHE A 19 -3.39 3.20 11.03
CA PHE A 19 -4.37 2.55 10.17
C PHE A 19 -5.62 2.23 10.97
N GLU A 20 -6.79 2.69 10.49
CA GLU A 20 -8.08 2.37 11.06
C GLU A 20 -8.79 1.32 10.21
N PRO A 21 -9.12 0.14 10.77
CA PRO A 21 -9.84 -0.89 10.03
C PRO A 21 -11.19 -0.38 9.52
N ILE A 22 -11.52 -0.73 8.28
CA ILE A 22 -12.80 -0.42 7.65
C ILE A 22 -13.39 -1.66 6.98
N SER A 23 -14.71 -1.68 6.84
CA SER A 23 -15.40 -2.73 6.11
C SER A 23 -15.19 -2.59 4.60
N GLN A 24 -15.51 -3.65 3.86
CA GLN A 24 -15.51 -3.60 2.39
C GLN A 24 -16.49 -2.57 1.86
N ASP A 25 -17.69 -2.50 2.43
CA ASP A 25 -18.71 -1.52 2.01
C ASP A 25 -18.23 -0.09 2.24
N GLU A 26 -17.60 0.18 3.37
CA GLU A 26 -17.00 1.50 3.64
C GLU A 26 -15.86 1.80 2.67
N THR A 27 -15.04 0.80 2.34
CA THR A 27 -13.98 0.94 1.33
C THR A 27 -14.55 1.36 -0.01
N PHE A 28 -15.60 0.70 -0.52
CA PHE A 28 -16.27 1.08 -1.75
C PHE A 28 -16.85 2.50 -1.69
N ASN A 29 -17.49 2.85 -0.58
CA ASN A 29 -18.05 4.18 -0.40
C ASN A 29 -16.96 5.28 -0.43
N LEU A 30 -15.80 5.02 0.16
CA LEU A 30 -14.68 5.97 0.14
C LEU A 30 -14.05 6.08 -1.24
N ILE A 31 -13.93 4.97 -1.98
CA ILE A 31 -13.45 4.98 -3.36
C ILE A 31 -14.34 5.86 -4.23
N ASP A 32 -15.66 5.69 -4.13
CA ASP A 32 -16.63 6.48 -4.88
C ASP A 32 -16.61 7.95 -4.45
N LYS A 33 -16.70 8.20 -3.16
CA LYS A 33 -16.77 9.56 -2.60
C LYS A 33 -15.55 10.42 -2.96
N TYR A 34 -14.36 9.85 -2.92
CA TYR A 34 -13.11 10.58 -3.16
C TYR A 34 -12.56 10.43 -4.57
N GLY A 35 -13.25 9.67 -5.43
CA GLY A 35 -12.85 9.47 -6.82
C GLY A 35 -11.50 8.77 -6.96
N PHE A 36 -11.20 7.83 -6.06
CA PHE A 36 -9.96 7.06 -6.17
C PHE A 36 -9.95 6.26 -7.46
N THR A 37 -8.89 6.41 -8.23
CA THR A 37 -8.75 5.75 -9.53
C THR A 37 -8.37 4.30 -9.35
N ILE A 38 -9.34 3.41 -9.57
CA ILE A 38 -9.10 1.97 -9.64
C ILE A 38 -9.12 1.57 -11.10
N LEU A 39 -8.09 0.84 -11.54
CA LEU A 39 -7.84 0.52 -12.94
C LEU A 39 -9.05 -0.05 -13.68
N ASP A 40 -9.87 -0.83 -13.00
CA ASP A 40 -11.00 -1.55 -13.61
C ASP A 40 -12.37 -1.07 -13.14
N GLY A 41 -12.42 -0.07 -12.26
CA GLY A 41 -13.66 0.42 -11.66
C GLY A 41 -14.17 -0.45 -10.50
N ILE A 42 -15.12 0.11 -9.75
CA ILE A 42 -15.66 -0.51 -8.52
C ILE A 42 -16.35 -1.84 -8.83
N ASP A 43 -17.11 -1.92 -9.89
CA ASP A 43 -17.92 -3.12 -10.19
C ASP A 43 -17.01 -4.33 -10.45
N ARG A 44 -15.92 -4.12 -11.19
CA ARG A 44 -14.95 -5.18 -11.40
C ARG A 44 -14.19 -5.56 -10.13
N LEU A 45 -13.89 -4.59 -9.30
CA LEU A 45 -13.22 -4.86 -8.03
C LEU A 45 -14.07 -5.79 -7.13
N LYS A 46 -15.39 -5.65 -7.17
CA LYS A 46 -16.32 -6.53 -6.46
C LYS A 46 -16.33 -7.97 -6.99
N GLU A 47 -15.92 -8.19 -8.24
CA GLU A 47 -15.83 -9.53 -8.85
C GLU A 47 -14.50 -10.22 -8.57
N ILE A 48 -13.50 -9.52 -8.03
CA ILE A 48 -12.17 -10.05 -7.77
C ILE A 48 -12.15 -10.76 -6.40
N PRO A 49 -11.93 -12.07 -6.34
CA PRO A 49 -11.95 -12.81 -5.07
C PRO A 49 -10.93 -12.30 -4.04
N ASP A 50 -9.76 -11.84 -4.49
CA ASP A 50 -8.72 -11.32 -3.61
C ASP A 50 -9.12 -10.06 -2.86
N PHE A 51 -10.03 -9.25 -3.41
CA PHE A 51 -10.57 -8.10 -2.72
C PHE A 51 -11.24 -8.50 -1.40
N TYR A 52 -11.98 -9.59 -1.40
CA TYR A 52 -12.70 -10.08 -0.22
C TYR A 52 -11.80 -10.71 0.84
N THR A 53 -10.60 -11.12 0.46
CA THR A 53 -9.60 -11.68 1.40
C THR A 53 -8.63 -10.63 1.93
N THR A 54 -8.67 -9.43 1.38
CA THR A 54 -7.79 -8.32 1.76
C THR A 54 -8.37 -7.53 2.92
N ASN A 55 -7.52 -7.19 3.89
CA ASN A 55 -7.88 -6.27 4.96
C ASN A 55 -7.72 -4.83 4.48
N HIS A 56 -8.73 -4.01 4.76
CA HIS A 56 -8.76 -2.60 4.33
C HIS A 56 -8.71 -1.66 5.53
N TYR A 57 -8.02 -0.54 5.33
CA TYR A 57 -7.80 0.46 6.38
C TYR A 57 -7.86 1.88 5.79
N LYS A 58 -8.37 2.82 6.60
CA LYS A 58 -8.05 4.24 6.41
C LYS A 58 -6.61 4.49 6.84
N ILE A 59 -5.93 5.31 6.09
CA ILE A 59 -4.65 5.88 6.48
C ILE A 59 -4.92 7.23 7.13
N MET A 60 -4.60 7.35 8.42
CA MET A 60 -4.72 8.58 9.17
C MET A 60 -3.34 9.12 9.51
N VAL A 61 -3.14 10.42 9.35
CA VAL A 61 -1.95 11.14 9.83
C VAL A 61 -2.42 12.19 10.83
N GLY A 62 -2.29 11.90 12.11
CA GLY A 62 -3.00 12.63 13.14
C GLY A 62 -4.52 12.53 12.89
N ASP A 63 -5.20 13.68 12.83
CA ASP A 63 -6.63 13.75 12.56
C ASP A 63 -6.97 13.85 11.05
N VAL A 64 -5.97 13.85 10.19
CA VAL A 64 -6.16 14.01 8.74
C VAL A 64 -6.34 12.66 8.07
N PHE A 65 -7.47 12.48 7.40
CA PHE A 65 -7.70 11.33 6.54
C PHE A 65 -6.84 11.45 5.27
N ALA A 66 -5.80 10.63 5.16
CA ALA A 66 -4.82 10.70 4.08
C ALA A 66 -5.15 9.81 2.88
N GLY A 67 -5.81 8.69 3.10
CA GLY A 67 -6.11 7.74 2.04
C GLY A 67 -6.57 6.39 2.55
N ILE A 68 -6.54 5.40 1.67
CA ILE A 68 -6.89 4.02 2.00
C ILE A 68 -5.78 3.06 1.56
N ILE A 69 -5.67 1.95 2.28
CA ILE A 69 -4.76 0.86 1.94
C ILE A 69 -5.45 -0.48 2.15
N GLY A 70 -5.20 -1.42 1.24
CA GLY A 70 -5.62 -2.80 1.38
C GLY A 70 -4.41 -3.72 1.26
N PHE A 71 -4.21 -4.61 2.22
CA PHE A 71 -3.12 -5.57 2.18
C PHE A 71 -3.46 -6.89 2.85
N ASN A 72 -2.73 -7.94 2.49
CA ASN A 72 -2.85 -9.25 3.09
C ASN A 72 -1.54 -10.03 2.92
N ASN A 73 -1.49 -11.23 3.49
CA ASN A 73 -0.43 -12.18 3.19
C ASN A 73 -0.58 -12.67 1.74
N TYR A 74 0.48 -12.54 0.94
CA TYR A 74 0.46 -12.95 -0.47
C TYR A 74 0.15 -14.44 -0.64
N TYR A 75 0.78 -15.29 0.15
CA TYR A 75 0.57 -16.74 0.09
C TYR A 75 -0.88 -17.12 0.40
N ASP A 76 -1.46 -16.57 1.45
CA ASP A 76 -2.85 -16.87 1.83
C ASP A 76 -3.85 -16.43 0.78
N THR A 77 -3.55 -15.35 0.07
CA THR A 77 -4.40 -14.83 -1.01
C THR A 77 -4.33 -15.70 -2.28
N TRP A 78 -3.14 -16.13 -2.68
CA TRP A 78 -2.88 -16.68 -4.01
C TRP A 78 -2.47 -18.14 -4.06
N LYS A 79 -2.34 -18.82 -2.93
CA LYS A 79 -1.82 -20.22 -2.86
C LYS A 79 -2.59 -21.21 -3.74
N ASP A 80 -3.87 -20.99 -3.92
CA ASP A 80 -4.77 -21.87 -4.68
C ASP A 80 -5.05 -21.37 -6.10
N ASP A 81 -4.50 -20.24 -6.50
CA ASP A 81 -4.66 -19.69 -7.83
C ASP A 81 -3.69 -20.35 -8.82
N PRO A 82 -4.17 -20.89 -9.96
CA PRO A 82 -3.32 -21.60 -10.90
C PRO A 82 -2.27 -20.75 -11.62
N TYR A 83 -2.45 -19.42 -11.64
CA TYR A 83 -1.57 -18.50 -12.36
C TYR A 83 -0.72 -17.63 -11.41
N MET A 84 -1.24 -17.35 -10.23
CA MET A 84 -0.64 -16.41 -9.27
C MET A 84 -0.05 -17.11 -8.06
N ALA A 85 -0.21 -18.43 -7.95
CA ALA A 85 0.35 -19.18 -6.82
C ALA A 85 1.85 -18.90 -6.67
N PRO A 86 2.30 -18.49 -5.48
CA PRO A 86 3.70 -18.21 -5.25
C PRO A 86 4.54 -19.48 -5.36
N GLU A 87 5.75 -19.35 -5.85
CA GLU A 87 6.71 -20.44 -5.79
C GLU A 87 6.94 -20.86 -4.33
N PRO A 88 7.22 -22.15 -4.08
CA PRO A 88 7.46 -22.64 -2.73
C PRO A 88 8.52 -21.79 -1.99
N GLY A 89 8.13 -21.22 -0.87
CA GLY A 89 9.01 -20.43 0.00
C GLY A 89 9.07 -18.93 -0.27
N LEU A 90 8.63 -18.44 -1.43
CA LEU A 90 8.71 -17.01 -1.75
C LEU A 90 7.50 -16.19 -1.23
N GLY A 91 6.31 -16.76 -1.24
CA GLY A 91 5.10 -16.02 -0.87
C GLY A 91 4.75 -15.99 0.62
N LYS A 92 5.22 -16.95 1.40
CA LYS A 92 4.77 -17.14 2.80
C LYS A 92 5.10 -15.99 3.76
N HIS A 93 6.13 -15.21 3.45
CA HIS A 93 6.61 -14.11 4.28
C HIS A 93 6.52 -12.77 3.58
N SER A 94 5.62 -12.66 2.60
CA SER A 94 5.43 -11.44 1.84
C SER A 94 4.08 -10.80 2.17
N LEU A 95 4.11 -9.52 2.52
CA LEU A 95 2.94 -8.68 2.59
C LEU A 95 2.61 -8.22 1.16
N TRP A 96 1.37 -8.43 0.73
CA TRP A 96 0.90 -7.96 -0.56
C TRP A 96 -0.03 -6.78 -0.39
N ILE A 97 0.31 -5.68 -1.06
CA ILE A 97 -0.54 -4.49 -1.11
C ILE A 97 -1.41 -4.58 -2.35
N GLN A 98 -2.71 -4.78 -2.14
CA GLN A 98 -3.70 -4.79 -3.19
C GLN A 98 -3.99 -3.38 -3.71
N MET A 99 -4.08 -2.42 -2.78
CA MET A 99 -4.45 -1.05 -3.11
C MET A 99 -3.76 -0.08 -2.15
N LEU A 100 -3.33 1.04 -2.69
CA LEU A 100 -2.83 2.20 -1.93
C LEU A 100 -3.25 3.47 -2.66
N GLU A 101 -4.12 4.23 -2.05
CA GLU A 101 -4.64 5.48 -2.59
C GLU A 101 -4.42 6.61 -1.60
N ILE A 102 -3.77 7.67 -2.05
CA ILE A 102 -3.57 8.89 -1.26
C ILE A 102 -4.46 9.99 -1.80
N ARG A 103 -5.21 10.62 -0.90
CA ARG A 103 -6.10 11.73 -1.25
C ARG A 103 -5.30 12.92 -1.75
N LYS A 104 -5.85 13.59 -2.78
CA LYS A 104 -5.23 14.81 -3.31
C LYS A 104 -5.11 15.90 -2.24
N GLU A 105 -6.12 16.08 -1.42
CA GLU A 105 -6.17 17.09 -0.36
C GLU A 105 -5.18 16.80 0.78
N ALA A 106 -4.84 15.55 1.01
CA ALA A 106 -3.82 15.17 1.99
C ALA A 106 -2.44 15.73 1.64
N ARG A 107 -2.14 15.82 0.36
CA ARG A 107 -0.87 16.38 -0.14
C ARG A 107 -0.67 17.82 0.26
N GLU A 108 -1.74 18.59 0.37
CA GLU A 108 -1.71 20.00 0.76
C GLU A 108 -1.59 20.18 2.28
N LYS A 109 -2.15 19.24 3.06
CA LYS A 109 -2.22 19.34 4.53
C LYS A 109 -1.10 18.62 5.26
N ILE A 110 -0.53 17.58 4.66
CA ILE A 110 0.42 16.67 5.32
C ILE A 110 1.84 16.86 4.79
N GLY A 111 2.01 16.84 3.47
CA GLY A 111 3.33 16.94 2.87
C GLY A 111 3.36 16.48 1.41
N SER A 112 4.57 16.41 0.84
CA SER A 112 4.74 15.97 -0.55
C SER A 112 4.26 14.52 -0.75
N PRO A 113 3.81 14.16 -1.97
CA PRO A 113 3.38 12.79 -2.27
C PRO A 113 4.44 11.74 -1.93
N LEU A 114 5.69 12.03 -2.22
CA LEU A 114 6.79 11.11 -1.94
C LEU A 114 7.03 10.95 -0.44
N ALA A 115 6.93 12.02 0.34
CA ALA A 115 7.06 11.96 1.80
C ALA A 115 5.93 11.16 2.45
N ILE A 116 4.70 11.34 1.98
CA ILE A 116 3.54 10.58 2.48
C ILE A 116 3.72 9.09 2.17
N ILE A 117 4.04 8.75 0.93
CA ILE A 117 4.25 7.36 0.50
C ILE A 117 5.40 6.73 1.28
N LYS A 118 6.52 7.44 1.42
CA LYS A 118 7.64 6.94 2.21
C LYS A 118 7.25 6.72 3.68
N GLY A 119 6.53 7.65 4.29
CA GLY A 119 6.02 7.50 5.66
C GLY A 119 5.12 6.27 5.81
N VAL A 120 4.22 6.02 4.87
CA VAL A 120 3.36 4.83 4.84
C VAL A 120 4.20 3.55 4.74
N PHE A 121 5.18 3.49 3.85
CA PHE A 121 6.02 2.31 3.71
C PHE A 121 6.95 2.09 4.90
N ASP A 122 7.47 3.15 5.51
CA ASP A 122 8.26 3.03 6.75
C ASP A 122 7.41 2.45 7.89
N TYR A 123 6.16 2.89 7.99
CA TYR A 123 5.19 2.32 8.94
C TYR A 123 4.90 0.84 8.64
N LEU A 124 4.68 0.49 7.38
CA LEU A 124 4.48 -0.90 6.96
C LEU A 124 5.72 -1.77 7.22
N CYS A 125 6.92 -1.23 7.09
CA CYS A 125 8.14 -1.97 7.41
C CYS A 125 8.20 -2.37 8.89
N ASP A 126 7.79 -1.49 9.78
CA ASP A 126 7.71 -1.82 11.21
C ASP A 126 6.63 -2.88 11.46
N TYR A 127 5.46 -2.72 10.87
CA TYR A 127 4.40 -3.73 10.91
C TYR A 127 4.90 -5.08 10.39
N CYS A 128 5.62 -5.10 9.28
CA CYS A 128 6.19 -6.32 8.70
C CYS A 128 7.17 -7.01 9.65
N LYS A 129 8.05 -6.25 10.30
CA LYS A 129 9.02 -6.78 11.28
C LYS A 129 8.31 -7.42 12.47
N GLU A 130 7.28 -6.75 12.98
CA GLU A 130 6.49 -7.25 14.12
C GLU A 130 5.69 -8.51 13.79
N ASN A 131 5.28 -8.68 12.53
CA ASN A 131 4.43 -9.78 12.07
C ASN A 131 5.18 -10.86 11.26
N GLY A 132 6.51 -10.79 11.19
CA GLY A 132 7.34 -11.81 10.55
C GLY A 132 7.36 -11.78 9.02
N PHE A 133 6.91 -10.71 8.39
CA PHE A 133 7.06 -10.52 6.95
C PHE A 133 8.49 -10.10 6.60
N LYS A 134 8.99 -10.61 5.50
CA LYS A 134 10.35 -10.34 5.00
C LYS A 134 10.39 -9.46 3.76
N SER A 135 9.25 -9.28 3.12
CA SER A 135 9.13 -8.44 1.93
C SER A 135 7.73 -7.85 1.80
N ILE A 136 7.65 -6.77 1.01
CA ILE A 136 6.40 -6.16 0.58
C ILE A 136 6.32 -6.30 -0.93
N LEU A 137 5.19 -6.79 -1.44
CA LEU A 137 4.90 -6.92 -2.86
C LEU A 137 3.79 -5.95 -3.24
N CYS A 138 3.94 -5.27 -4.36
CA CYS A 138 2.90 -4.42 -4.92
C CYS A 138 3.08 -4.22 -6.41
N GLY A 139 2.04 -3.70 -7.06
CA GLY A 139 2.11 -3.13 -8.40
C GLY A 139 1.97 -1.61 -8.34
N ALA A 140 2.47 -0.92 -9.34
CA ALA A 140 2.25 0.51 -9.53
C ALA A 140 1.31 0.74 -10.71
N LYS A 141 0.37 1.68 -10.58
CA LYS A 141 -0.60 1.98 -11.64
C LYS A 141 0.04 2.60 -12.88
N THR A 142 1.07 3.40 -12.66
CA THR A 142 1.78 4.13 -13.70
C THR A 142 3.29 4.02 -13.50
N GLU A 143 4.06 4.25 -14.57
CA GLU A 143 5.52 4.29 -14.47
C GLU A 143 6.01 5.43 -13.56
N ARG A 144 5.27 6.52 -13.48
CA ARG A 144 5.57 7.62 -12.54
C ARG A 144 5.49 7.13 -11.09
N ILE A 145 4.46 6.38 -10.73
CA ILE A 145 4.31 5.80 -9.38
C ILE A 145 5.40 4.76 -9.14
N ALA A 146 5.70 3.91 -10.11
CA ALA A 146 6.79 2.94 -10.01
C ALA A 146 8.14 3.63 -9.75
N THR A 147 8.40 4.76 -10.40
CA THR A 147 9.60 5.56 -10.17
C THR A 147 9.63 6.09 -8.72
N MET A 148 8.52 6.57 -8.19
CA MET A 148 8.42 6.97 -6.78
C MET A 148 8.74 5.81 -5.84
N TYR A 149 8.20 4.63 -6.10
CA TYR A 149 8.48 3.45 -5.29
C TYR A 149 9.96 3.03 -5.35
N ARG A 150 10.59 3.12 -6.52
CA ARG A 150 12.04 2.85 -6.65
C ARG A 150 12.88 3.83 -5.85
N HIS A 151 12.48 5.10 -5.76
CA HIS A 151 13.16 6.09 -4.93
C HIS A 151 13.14 5.74 -3.44
N ILE A 152 12.15 5.03 -2.97
CA ILE A 152 12.08 4.59 -1.56
C ILE A 152 12.62 3.18 -1.33
N GLY A 153 13.13 2.52 -2.37
CA GLY A 153 13.85 1.25 -2.25
C GLY A 153 13.18 0.03 -2.86
N PHE A 154 12.02 0.17 -3.52
CA PHE A 154 11.42 -0.92 -4.29
C PHE A 154 12.25 -1.24 -5.53
N ILE A 155 12.26 -2.49 -5.92
CA ILE A 155 12.87 -2.99 -7.13
C ILE A 155 11.84 -3.76 -7.97
N GLY A 156 12.11 -3.87 -9.27
CA GLY A 156 11.27 -4.60 -10.19
C GLY A 156 10.54 -3.72 -11.21
N LYS A 157 9.76 -4.37 -12.05
CA LYS A 157 8.92 -3.73 -13.05
C LYS A 157 7.63 -3.19 -12.43
N LYS A 158 6.99 -2.24 -13.10
CA LYS A 158 5.76 -1.58 -12.66
C LYS A 158 4.69 -2.55 -12.10
N ASP A 159 4.47 -3.68 -12.77
CA ASP A 159 3.42 -4.62 -12.41
C ASP A 159 3.83 -5.62 -11.32
N SER A 160 5.10 -5.66 -10.97
CA SER A 160 5.65 -6.62 -10.01
C SER A 160 6.84 -6.01 -9.27
N MET A 161 6.54 -5.20 -8.29
CA MET A 161 7.55 -4.52 -7.47
C MET A 161 7.64 -5.17 -6.09
N PHE A 162 8.83 -5.20 -5.54
CA PHE A 162 9.06 -5.74 -4.20
C PHE A 162 10.07 -4.92 -3.41
N TYR A 163 9.91 -4.94 -2.11
CA TYR A 163 10.79 -4.31 -1.14
C TYR A 163 11.23 -5.34 -0.11
N LEU A 164 12.53 -5.48 0.12
CA LEU A 164 13.06 -6.38 1.15
C LEU A 164 13.13 -5.66 2.50
N ILE A 165 12.54 -6.26 3.50
CA ILE A 165 12.58 -5.76 4.88
C ILE A 165 13.99 -5.98 5.45
N LYS A 166 14.57 -4.90 5.95
CA LYS A 166 15.92 -4.90 6.53
C LYS A 166 15.90 -5.01 8.04
#